data_28ecf38096535764369cf0d7f92e96ae
#
_entry.id   28ecf38096535764369cf0d7f92e96ae
#
_cell.length_a   1.000
_cell.length_b   1.000
_cell.length_c   1.000
_cell.angle_alpha   90.00
_cell.angle_beta   90.00
_cell.angle_gamma   90.00
#
_symmetry.space_group_name_H-M   'P 1'
#
loop_
_entity.id
_entity.type
_entity.pdbx_description
1 polymer ?
#
loop_
_entity_poly.entity_id
_entity_poly.type
_entity_poly.pdbx_seq_one_letter_code
_entity_poly.pdbx_strand_id
1 'polypeptide(L)'
;MTRRTLRFPVVSVLLGLSMLAIFNQAQAVPSFARQMNMECSGCHTRFPKLNAFGREFKLSGYTMAAGKQIQGVDGNQKETLSVNELPPLSVMLETAYTNTGKSVPGTQNGDVELPQQLSLFLAGRISPKIGSFVQMTYTQQDDKLTMDNADLRYADRGSVGGKSLTYGITLNNSPTVEDLWNSTPTWGFPFSGPDTAPTPVAATLVDGGLSQDVAGVGGYVMLDQTWYAAASLYRSAHLGSNAPTSDIKNTLDTAAPYLRMAWQHQWGGNYLEIGAYGMWSKLIPEGIKGQRDTYKDMAADFQYERMLSSGQLTVHGTVISETQNLDATFAAGDSSNSSNKLHTARMDASYGLKNWEWTGGLFSTTGDRDEKLYAQASVDGSATGKPDSSGWLCQVSYSPWQNVQVMAQYTGYAKFNGSRSNYDGAGRNASDNNTLFLQAWFVW
;
A
#
# COMPACT_ATOMS: atom_id res chain seq x y z
N MET A 1 33.39 32.84 27.48
CA MET A 1 32.08 32.13 27.60
C MET A 1 31.58 31.79 26.21
N THR A 2 31.97 30.66 25.72
CA THR A 2 31.65 30.18 24.39
C THR A 2 30.39 29.27 24.51
N ARG A 3 29.27 29.71 23.97
CA ARG A 3 28.05 28.92 23.86
C ARG A 3 28.30 27.79 22.85
N ARG A 4 28.44 26.56 23.33
CA ARG A 4 28.32 25.35 22.52
C ARG A 4 26.84 25.17 22.20
N THR A 5 26.45 25.43 20.97
CA THR A 5 25.17 24.96 20.41
C THR A 5 25.27 23.45 20.22
N LEU A 6 24.53 22.69 21.02
CA LEU A 6 24.27 21.29 20.75
C LEU A 6 23.48 21.23 19.42
N ARG A 7 24.15 20.86 18.36
CA ARG A 7 23.49 20.37 17.14
C ARG A 7 23.20 18.90 17.39
N PHE A 8 21.96 18.59 17.79
CA PHE A 8 21.45 17.24 17.72
C PHE A 8 21.40 16.83 16.24
N PRO A 9 21.70 15.58 15.90
CA PRO A 9 21.52 15.09 14.55
C PRO A 9 20.02 14.91 14.28
N VAL A 10 19.37 15.95 13.82
CA VAL A 10 17.94 16.00 13.48
C VAL A 10 17.63 15.06 12.31
N VAL A 11 18.62 14.76 11.47
CA VAL A 11 18.47 13.94 10.26
C VAL A 11 18.21 12.46 10.58
N SER A 12 18.82 11.91 11.62
CA SER A 12 18.60 10.50 12.00
C SER A 12 17.21 10.24 12.59
N VAL A 13 16.58 11.23 13.20
CA VAL A 13 15.22 11.13 13.72
C VAL A 13 14.19 11.25 12.59
N LEU A 14 14.48 12.02 11.54
CA LEU A 14 13.57 12.24 10.42
C LEU A 14 13.50 11.04 9.44
N LEU A 15 14.58 10.28 9.25
CA LEU A 15 14.54 9.03 8.49
C LEU A 15 13.77 7.90 9.20
N GLY A 16 13.79 7.89 10.53
CA GLY A 16 13.01 6.93 11.34
C GLY A 16 11.50 7.22 11.38
N LEU A 17 11.10 8.48 11.32
CA LEU A 17 9.69 8.90 11.28
C LEU A 17 9.04 8.76 9.90
N SER A 18 9.83 8.50 8.85
CA SER A 18 9.33 8.46 7.47
C SER A 18 8.77 7.12 7.03
N MET A 19 8.92 6.09 7.83
CA MET A 19 8.31 4.78 7.58
C MET A 19 7.20 4.46 8.58
N LEU A 20 6.37 5.43 8.91
CA LEU A 20 4.99 5.11 9.25
C LEU A 20 4.48 4.33 8.04
N ALA A 21 4.36 3.01 8.20
CA ALA A 21 3.78 2.15 7.19
C ALA A 21 2.44 2.79 6.84
N ILE A 22 2.39 3.48 5.71
CA ILE A 22 1.14 3.88 5.10
C ILE A 22 0.53 2.54 4.71
N PHE A 23 -0.27 1.98 5.63
CA PHE A 23 -1.09 0.84 5.31
C PHE A 23 -2.06 1.34 4.23
N ASN A 24 -1.71 1.05 2.98
CA ASN A 24 -2.59 1.32 1.86
C ASN A 24 -3.80 0.42 2.04
N GLN A 25 -4.87 1.00 2.57
CA GLN A 25 -6.09 0.26 2.85
C GLN A 25 -6.84 0.04 1.55
N ALA A 26 -6.92 -1.20 1.13
CA ALA A 26 -7.77 -1.62 0.04
C ALA A 26 -9.21 -1.76 0.58
N GLN A 27 -10.12 -0.86 0.19
CA GLN A 27 -11.42 -0.73 0.83
C GLN A 27 -12.57 -0.88 -0.14
N ALA A 28 -13.73 -1.39 0.34
CA ALA A 28 -14.96 -1.40 -0.42
C ALA A 28 -15.43 0.04 -0.64
N VAL A 29 -15.85 0.34 -1.86
CA VAL A 29 -16.32 1.66 -2.24
C VAL A 29 -17.80 1.56 -2.63
N PRO A 30 -18.74 1.95 -1.74
CA PRO A 30 -20.17 1.86 -2.02
C PRO A 30 -20.64 2.58 -3.29
N SER A 31 -19.91 3.61 -3.74
CA SER A 31 -20.22 4.26 -5.01
C SER A 31 -20.08 3.31 -6.20
N PHE A 32 -19.11 2.37 -6.17
CA PHE A 32 -19.00 1.31 -7.18
C PHE A 32 -20.15 0.30 -7.11
N ALA A 33 -20.60 -0.06 -5.90
CA ALA A 33 -21.77 -0.92 -5.70
C ALA A 33 -23.03 -0.25 -6.29
N ARG A 34 -23.22 1.06 -6.05
CA ARG A 34 -24.31 1.85 -6.65
C ARG A 34 -24.18 1.94 -8.18
N GLN A 35 -22.96 2.19 -8.70
CA GLN A 35 -22.69 2.23 -10.15
C GLN A 35 -23.04 0.91 -10.83
N MET A 36 -22.73 -0.20 -10.19
CA MET A 36 -22.98 -1.54 -10.72
C MET A 36 -24.36 -2.10 -10.38
N ASN A 37 -25.12 -1.41 -9.51
CA ASN A 37 -26.36 -1.93 -8.93
C ASN A 37 -26.17 -3.35 -8.37
N MET A 38 -25.12 -3.55 -7.59
CA MET A 38 -24.63 -4.85 -7.16
C MET A 38 -24.16 -4.77 -5.71
N GLU A 39 -24.28 -5.87 -4.98
CA GLU A 39 -23.72 -6.01 -3.64
C GLU A 39 -22.19 -6.03 -3.67
N CYS A 40 -21.53 -5.69 -2.54
CA CYS A 40 -20.05 -5.70 -2.43
C CYS A 40 -19.46 -7.09 -2.74
N SER A 41 -20.15 -8.17 -2.38
CA SER A 41 -19.79 -9.55 -2.69
C SER A 41 -19.72 -9.87 -4.18
N GLY A 42 -20.34 -9.03 -5.04
CA GLY A 42 -20.22 -9.16 -6.49
C GLY A 42 -18.80 -8.89 -7.01
N CYS A 43 -18.05 -8.01 -6.33
CA CYS A 43 -16.66 -7.67 -6.67
C CYS A 43 -15.62 -8.26 -5.72
N HIS A 44 -16.00 -8.58 -4.48
CA HIS A 44 -15.10 -9.04 -3.45
C HIS A 44 -15.37 -10.48 -3.02
N THR A 45 -14.33 -11.27 -2.86
CA THR A 45 -14.42 -12.59 -2.20
C THR A 45 -14.66 -12.38 -0.71
N ARG A 46 -13.87 -11.54 -0.13
CA ARG A 46 -13.95 -10.86 1.16
C ARG A 46 -13.31 -9.50 0.99
N PHE A 47 -13.91 -8.54 1.62
CA PHE A 47 -13.37 -7.20 1.59
C PHE A 47 -11.98 -7.17 2.26
N PRO A 48 -10.97 -6.56 1.60
CA PRO A 48 -10.99 -5.85 0.31
C PRO A 48 -10.58 -6.71 -0.91
N LYS A 49 -10.39 -8.02 -0.76
CA LYS A 49 -9.88 -8.94 -1.79
C LYS A 49 -10.84 -9.03 -2.98
N LEU A 50 -10.35 -8.74 -4.18
CA LEU A 50 -11.14 -8.77 -5.41
C LEU A 50 -11.32 -10.20 -5.92
N ASN A 51 -12.57 -10.56 -6.24
CA ASN A 51 -12.86 -11.76 -7.02
C ASN A 51 -12.59 -11.53 -8.52
N ALA A 52 -12.84 -12.53 -9.36
CA ALA A 52 -12.61 -12.42 -10.81
C ALA A 52 -13.34 -11.22 -11.45
N PHE A 53 -14.59 -10.96 -11.04
CA PHE A 53 -15.35 -9.84 -11.56
C PHE A 53 -14.81 -8.49 -11.06
N GLY A 54 -14.42 -8.39 -9.80
CA GLY A 54 -13.80 -7.18 -9.24
C GLY A 54 -12.47 -6.85 -9.92
N ARG A 55 -11.65 -7.87 -10.24
CA ARG A 55 -10.42 -7.68 -11.04
C ARG A 55 -10.72 -7.18 -12.45
N GLU A 56 -11.74 -7.72 -13.12
CA GLU A 56 -12.18 -7.27 -14.44
C GLU A 56 -12.75 -5.84 -14.40
N PHE A 57 -13.50 -5.49 -13.34
CA PHE A 57 -14.02 -4.13 -13.14
C PHE A 57 -12.86 -3.12 -13.02
N LYS A 58 -11.84 -3.43 -12.20
CA LYS A 58 -10.64 -2.60 -12.04
C LYS A 58 -9.82 -2.53 -13.34
N LEU A 59 -9.62 -3.66 -14.02
CA LEU A 59 -8.94 -3.75 -15.32
C LEU A 59 -9.63 -2.89 -16.39
N SER A 60 -10.97 -2.86 -16.39
CA SER A 60 -11.80 -2.04 -17.29
C SER A 60 -11.85 -0.56 -16.91
N GLY A 61 -10.94 -0.10 -16.03
CA GLY A 61 -10.81 1.32 -15.66
C GLY A 61 -12.00 1.85 -14.87
N TYR A 62 -12.70 1.00 -14.07
CA TYR A 62 -13.86 1.38 -13.25
C TYR A 62 -15.06 1.88 -14.08
N THR A 63 -15.09 1.57 -15.38
CA THR A 63 -16.07 2.14 -16.33
C THR A 63 -17.33 1.30 -16.50
N MET A 64 -17.32 0.03 -16.09
CA MET A 64 -18.51 -0.83 -16.15
C MET A 64 -19.63 -0.22 -15.29
N ALA A 65 -20.86 -0.21 -15.81
CA ALA A 65 -22.00 0.34 -15.13
C ALA A 65 -23.27 -0.45 -15.51
N ALA A 66 -24.10 -0.77 -14.50
CA ALA A 66 -25.40 -1.39 -14.66
C ALA A 66 -26.50 -0.54 -14.00
N GLY A 67 -26.13 0.42 -13.15
CA GLY A 67 -27.03 1.41 -12.57
C GLY A 67 -27.43 2.49 -13.57
N LYS A 68 -28.38 3.33 -13.18
CA LYS A 68 -28.87 4.43 -14.03
C LYS A 68 -27.77 5.46 -14.34
N GLN A 69 -27.73 5.89 -15.57
CA GLN A 69 -26.80 6.89 -16.10
C GLN A 69 -27.56 8.10 -16.64
N ILE A 70 -27.01 9.29 -16.44
CA ILE A 70 -27.41 10.49 -17.17
C ILE A 70 -26.60 10.47 -18.47
N GLN A 71 -27.30 10.41 -19.59
CA GLN A 71 -26.68 10.34 -20.92
C GLN A 71 -27.01 11.55 -21.77
N GLY A 72 -26.05 12.03 -22.51
CA GLY A 72 -26.22 13.03 -23.56
C GLY A 72 -25.69 12.47 -24.87
N VAL A 73 -26.35 12.79 -25.97
CA VAL A 73 -25.94 12.43 -27.34
C VAL A 73 -25.95 13.68 -28.23
N ASP A 74 -25.03 13.74 -29.17
CA ASP A 74 -25.04 14.80 -30.23
C ASP A 74 -25.95 14.44 -31.42
N GLY A 75 -26.03 15.35 -32.39
CA GLY A 75 -26.82 15.14 -33.59
C GLY A 75 -26.39 13.95 -34.45
N ASN A 76 -25.19 13.40 -34.23
CA ASN A 76 -24.64 12.23 -34.92
C ASN A 76 -24.80 10.94 -34.07
N GLN A 77 -25.61 10.98 -33.04
CA GLN A 77 -25.81 9.88 -32.07
C GLN A 77 -24.54 9.48 -31.29
N LYS A 78 -23.53 10.36 -31.28
CA LYS A 78 -22.34 10.14 -30.47
C LYS A 78 -22.61 10.53 -29.03
N GLU A 79 -22.27 9.63 -28.11
CA GLU A 79 -22.39 9.87 -26.65
C GLU A 79 -21.42 11.00 -26.24
N THR A 80 -21.99 12.07 -25.68
CA THR A 80 -21.26 13.28 -25.25
C THR A 80 -21.21 13.41 -23.72
N LEU A 81 -22.07 12.70 -22.99
CA LEU A 81 -22.12 12.62 -21.55
C LEU A 81 -22.55 11.23 -21.13
N SER A 82 -21.88 10.68 -20.11
CA SER A 82 -22.33 9.44 -19.46
C SER A 82 -21.78 9.45 -18.01
N VAL A 83 -22.62 9.90 -17.11
CA VAL A 83 -22.29 9.98 -15.67
C VAL A 83 -23.31 9.21 -14.84
N ASN A 84 -22.91 8.72 -13.69
CA ASN A 84 -23.82 8.06 -12.76
C ASN A 84 -24.90 9.03 -12.29
N GLU A 85 -26.15 8.59 -12.20
CA GLU A 85 -27.25 9.39 -11.63
C GLU A 85 -26.97 9.75 -10.17
N LEU A 86 -26.39 8.81 -9.41
CA LEU A 86 -25.94 9.03 -8.05
C LEU A 86 -24.47 9.49 -8.02
N PRO A 87 -24.12 10.43 -7.14
CA PRO A 87 -22.73 10.89 -6.99
C PRO A 87 -21.75 9.73 -6.74
N PRO A 88 -20.55 9.76 -7.33
CA PRO A 88 -19.51 8.74 -7.11
C PRO A 88 -18.79 8.97 -5.77
N LEU A 89 -19.53 9.28 -4.71
CA LEU A 89 -19.03 9.60 -3.39
C LEU A 89 -19.33 8.47 -2.41
N SER A 90 -18.36 8.13 -1.60
CA SER A 90 -18.50 7.20 -0.46
C SER A 90 -17.70 7.71 0.73
N VAL A 91 -18.10 7.29 1.91
CA VAL A 91 -17.44 7.65 3.18
C VAL A 91 -17.10 6.36 3.92
N MET A 92 -15.96 6.36 4.58
CA MET A 92 -15.54 5.30 5.49
C MET A 92 -15.11 5.90 6.81
N LEU A 93 -15.51 5.23 7.87
CA LEU A 93 -15.11 5.53 9.25
C LEU A 93 -14.49 4.28 9.86
N GLU A 94 -13.30 4.43 10.40
CA GLU A 94 -12.64 3.42 11.23
C GLU A 94 -12.45 3.95 12.65
N THR A 95 -12.70 3.09 13.62
CA THR A 95 -12.35 3.31 15.02
C THR A 95 -11.55 2.13 15.52
N ALA A 96 -10.57 2.38 16.36
CA ALA A 96 -9.63 1.36 16.79
C ALA A 96 -9.34 1.40 18.29
N TYR A 97 -8.85 0.27 18.77
CA TYR A 97 -8.19 0.13 20.06
C TYR A 97 -6.84 -0.56 19.84
N THR A 98 -5.76 0.07 20.31
CA THR A 98 -4.39 -0.44 20.18
C THR A 98 -3.76 -0.67 21.55
N ASN A 99 -3.19 -1.86 21.75
CA ASN A 99 -2.44 -2.17 22.97
C ASN A 99 -1.15 -2.90 22.60
N THR A 100 -0.01 -2.39 23.07
CA THR A 100 1.32 -2.99 22.86
C THR A 100 1.80 -3.73 24.12
N GLY A 101 2.70 -4.69 23.95
CA GLY A 101 3.28 -5.49 25.06
C GLY A 101 3.98 -4.64 26.14
N LYS A 102 4.49 -3.46 25.75
CA LYS A 102 5.07 -2.48 26.69
C LYS A 102 4.83 -1.06 26.17
N SER A 103 4.38 -0.17 27.04
CA SER A 103 4.17 1.24 26.70
C SER A 103 5.44 1.87 26.10
N VAL A 104 5.24 2.82 25.19
CA VAL A 104 6.29 3.71 24.74
C VAL A 104 6.41 4.85 25.77
N PRO A 105 7.62 5.28 26.18
CA PRO A 105 7.77 6.38 27.13
C PRO A 105 7.05 7.64 26.68
N GLY A 106 6.24 8.23 27.56
CA GLY A 106 5.50 9.46 27.27
C GLY A 106 4.19 9.29 26.49
N THR A 107 3.78 8.02 26.23
CA THR A 107 2.53 7.71 25.52
C THR A 107 1.55 6.96 26.41
N GLN A 108 0.29 6.90 25.96
CA GLN A 108 -0.74 6.06 26.53
C GLN A 108 -0.71 4.69 25.85
N ASN A 109 -0.67 3.58 26.61
CA ASN A 109 -0.93 2.24 26.08
C ASN A 109 -2.41 1.87 26.31
N GLY A 110 -3.00 1.10 25.42
CA GLY A 110 -4.46 0.91 25.42
C GLY A 110 -5.20 2.10 24.86
N ASP A 111 -4.69 2.62 23.75
CA ASP A 111 -5.21 3.78 23.06
C ASP A 111 -6.52 3.48 22.35
N VAL A 112 -7.44 4.47 22.32
CA VAL A 112 -8.72 4.41 21.60
C VAL A 112 -8.79 5.57 20.64
N GLU A 113 -8.94 5.27 19.36
CA GLU A 113 -9.01 6.24 18.28
C GLU A 113 -10.43 6.30 17.71
N LEU A 114 -11.03 7.51 17.67
CA LEU A 114 -12.34 7.78 17.08
C LEU A 114 -12.36 9.19 16.45
N PRO A 115 -12.16 9.33 15.15
CA PRO A 115 -11.85 8.25 14.22
C PRO A 115 -10.38 7.83 14.30
N GLN A 116 -10.04 6.56 14.06
CA GLN A 116 -8.69 6.20 13.62
C GLN A 116 -8.49 6.81 12.22
N GLN A 117 -9.42 6.53 11.33
CA GLN A 117 -9.43 7.07 9.97
C GLN A 117 -10.83 7.47 9.54
N LEU A 118 -10.94 8.60 8.85
CA LEU A 118 -12.13 9.03 8.15
C LEU A 118 -11.79 9.29 6.69
N SER A 119 -12.23 8.40 5.78
CA SER A 119 -11.92 8.50 4.35
C SER A 119 -13.12 8.93 3.52
N LEU A 120 -12.81 9.77 2.53
CA LEU A 120 -13.72 10.15 1.46
C LEU A 120 -13.25 9.52 0.15
N PHE A 121 -14.17 8.89 -0.59
CA PHE A 121 -13.89 8.31 -1.90
C PHE A 121 -14.63 9.05 -2.99
N LEU A 122 -13.90 9.48 -4.02
CA LEU A 122 -14.44 9.92 -5.30
C LEU A 122 -14.13 8.81 -6.31
N ALA A 123 -15.06 7.85 -6.44
CA ALA A 123 -14.80 6.63 -7.17
C ALA A 123 -15.98 6.27 -8.07
N GLY A 124 -15.75 6.27 -9.39
CA GLY A 124 -16.80 6.01 -10.35
C GLY A 124 -16.41 6.29 -11.80
N ARG A 125 -17.36 5.99 -12.65
CA ARG A 125 -17.29 6.25 -14.08
C ARG A 125 -17.39 7.76 -14.33
N ILE A 126 -16.46 8.30 -15.13
CA ILE A 126 -16.43 9.69 -15.60
C ILE A 126 -16.98 9.75 -17.04
N SER A 127 -16.66 8.73 -17.85
CA SER A 127 -17.11 8.60 -19.23
C SER A 127 -17.19 7.10 -19.60
N PRO A 128 -17.67 6.73 -20.79
CA PRO A 128 -17.73 5.32 -21.19
C PRO A 128 -16.41 4.56 -21.08
N LYS A 129 -15.28 5.28 -21.18
CA LYS A 129 -13.93 4.67 -21.18
C LYS A 129 -12.99 5.25 -20.10
N ILE A 130 -13.46 6.18 -19.27
CA ILE A 130 -12.66 6.80 -18.20
C ILE A 130 -13.38 6.66 -16.89
N GLY A 131 -12.68 6.15 -15.89
CA GLY A 131 -13.14 6.08 -14.52
C GLY A 131 -12.05 6.44 -13.52
N SER A 132 -12.42 6.60 -12.28
CA SER A 132 -11.52 7.01 -11.19
C SER A 132 -11.74 6.23 -9.92
N PHE A 133 -10.66 6.14 -9.15
CA PHE A 133 -10.64 5.80 -7.75
C PHE A 133 -9.74 6.82 -7.05
N VAL A 134 -10.33 7.66 -6.22
CA VAL A 134 -9.59 8.66 -5.42
C VAL A 134 -10.03 8.51 -3.98
N GLN A 135 -9.06 8.40 -3.08
CA GLN A 135 -9.23 8.28 -1.65
C GLN A 135 -8.49 9.42 -0.95
N MET A 136 -9.18 10.12 -0.07
CA MET A 136 -8.61 11.11 0.84
C MET A 136 -8.94 10.69 2.26
N THR A 137 -7.95 10.63 3.15
CA THR A 137 -8.12 10.17 4.52
C THR A 137 -7.63 11.19 5.52
N TYR A 138 -8.47 11.49 6.50
CA TYR A 138 -8.07 12.13 7.74
C TYR A 138 -7.68 11.06 8.75
N THR A 139 -6.48 11.17 9.33
CA THR A 139 -6.00 10.33 10.43
C THR A 139 -5.92 11.15 11.70
N GLN A 140 -6.41 10.62 12.82
CA GLN A 140 -6.37 11.31 14.10
C GLN A 140 -4.94 11.45 14.61
N GLN A 141 -4.11 10.43 14.39
CA GLN A 141 -2.71 10.42 14.84
C GLN A 141 -1.90 11.59 14.27
N ASP A 142 -2.11 11.92 13.00
CA ASP A 142 -1.38 13.00 12.32
C ASP A 142 -2.13 14.33 12.33
N ASP A 143 -3.43 14.32 12.69
CA ASP A 143 -4.37 15.46 12.59
C ASP A 143 -4.33 16.10 11.19
N LYS A 144 -4.26 15.26 10.15
CA LYS A 144 -4.12 15.68 8.76
C LYS A 144 -5.09 14.96 7.83
N LEU A 145 -5.55 15.69 6.80
CA LEU A 145 -6.23 15.14 5.65
C LEU A 145 -5.20 14.95 4.53
N THR A 146 -4.97 13.73 4.11
CA THR A 146 -4.03 13.35 3.05
C THR A 146 -4.74 12.74 1.86
N MET A 147 -4.11 12.77 0.69
CA MET A 147 -4.56 12.02 -0.48
C MET A 147 -3.83 10.68 -0.50
N ASP A 148 -4.53 9.58 -0.16
CA ASP A 148 -3.89 8.26 -0.08
C ASP A 148 -3.64 7.69 -1.47
N ASN A 149 -4.71 7.44 -2.22
CA ASN A 149 -4.63 6.87 -3.55
C ASN A 149 -5.45 7.70 -4.54
N ALA A 150 -4.84 8.02 -5.66
CA ALA A 150 -5.51 8.59 -6.81
C ALA A 150 -5.15 7.77 -8.04
N ASP A 151 -6.15 7.17 -8.68
CA ASP A 151 -5.99 6.35 -9.88
C ASP A 151 -7.10 6.72 -10.88
N LEU A 152 -6.70 7.38 -11.96
CA LEU A 152 -7.57 7.75 -13.07
C LEU A 152 -7.21 6.86 -14.25
N ARG A 153 -8.18 6.13 -14.80
CA ARG A 153 -7.94 5.16 -15.87
C ARG A 153 -8.79 5.44 -17.11
N TYR A 154 -8.13 5.36 -18.26
CA TYR A 154 -8.77 5.07 -19.54
C TYR A 154 -8.62 3.58 -19.83
N ALA A 155 -9.69 2.92 -20.23
CA ALA A 155 -9.64 1.52 -20.65
C ALA A 155 -10.48 1.28 -21.89
N ASP A 156 -10.01 0.38 -22.74
CA ASP A 156 -10.73 -0.06 -23.93
C ASP A 156 -10.45 -1.54 -24.22
N ARG A 157 -11.25 -2.11 -25.09
CA ARG A 157 -11.19 -3.52 -25.46
C ARG A 157 -11.00 -3.69 -26.95
N GLY A 158 -10.28 -4.74 -27.32
CA GLY A 158 -10.01 -5.10 -28.71
C GLY A 158 -9.72 -6.56 -28.87
N SER A 159 -9.12 -6.94 -29.97
CA SER A 159 -8.61 -8.30 -30.21
C SER A 159 -7.32 -8.25 -31.02
N VAL A 160 -6.43 -9.18 -30.74
CA VAL A 160 -5.17 -9.37 -31.49
C VAL A 160 -5.02 -10.88 -31.75
N GLY A 161 -4.90 -11.25 -33.04
CA GLY A 161 -4.76 -12.63 -33.44
C GLY A 161 -5.93 -13.54 -32.99
N GLY A 162 -7.15 -12.98 -32.92
CA GLY A 162 -8.35 -13.72 -32.46
C GLY A 162 -8.46 -13.87 -30.94
N LYS A 163 -7.51 -13.32 -30.16
CA LYS A 163 -7.52 -13.31 -28.71
C LYS A 163 -8.06 -11.99 -28.18
N SER A 164 -8.77 -12.03 -27.06
CA SER A 164 -9.27 -10.84 -26.39
C SER A 164 -8.11 -9.97 -25.87
N LEU A 165 -8.25 -8.66 -25.96
CA LEU A 165 -7.31 -7.67 -25.46
C LEU A 165 -8.07 -6.61 -24.67
N THR A 166 -7.70 -6.41 -23.40
CA THR A 166 -8.05 -5.21 -22.63
C THR A 166 -6.79 -4.38 -22.46
N TYR A 167 -6.86 -3.09 -22.72
CA TYR A 167 -5.71 -2.18 -22.59
C TYR A 167 -6.16 -0.85 -22.02
N GLY A 168 -5.24 -0.15 -21.37
CA GLY A 168 -5.56 1.14 -20.77
C GLY A 168 -4.36 2.00 -20.47
N ILE A 169 -4.67 3.20 -20.01
CA ILE A 169 -3.72 4.19 -19.48
C ILE A 169 -4.13 4.50 -18.06
N THR A 170 -3.17 4.64 -17.16
CA THR A 170 -3.37 5.07 -15.78
C THR A 170 -2.62 6.37 -15.50
N LEU A 171 -3.25 7.28 -14.75
CA LEU A 171 -2.61 8.40 -14.07
C LEU A 171 -2.81 8.18 -12.59
N ASN A 172 -1.72 8.07 -11.82
CA ASN A 172 -1.82 7.72 -10.41
C ASN A 172 -0.72 8.37 -9.57
N ASN A 173 -0.88 8.32 -8.24
CA ASN A 173 0.05 8.90 -7.27
C ASN A 173 0.80 7.85 -6.43
N SER A 174 0.74 6.58 -6.80
CA SER A 174 1.40 5.51 -6.04
C SER A 174 1.85 4.38 -6.94
N PRO A 175 3.14 3.98 -6.92
CA PRO A 175 3.58 2.75 -7.55
C PRO A 175 2.77 1.55 -7.04
N THR A 176 2.54 0.57 -7.90
CA THR A 176 1.75 -0.65 -7.64
C THR A 176 0.24 -0.47 -7.48
N VAL A 177 -0.31 0.75 -7.59
CA VAL A 177 -1.77 1.00 -7.47
C VAL A 177 -2.58 0.28 -8.57
N GLU A 178 -1.97 0.01 -9.72
CA GLU A 178 -2.59 -0.71 -10.84
C GLU A 178 -2.79 -2.21 -10.58
N ASP A 179 -2.18 -2.77 -9.54
CA ASP A 179 -2.33 -4.20 -9.19
C ASP A 179 -3.80 -4.63 -9.07
N LEU A 180 -4.08 -5.82 -9.60
CA LEU A 180 -5.41 -6.42 -9.60
C LEU A 180 -5.59 -7.47 -8.50
N TRP A 181 -4.51 -7.92 -7.86
CA TRP A 181 -4.47 -9.17 -7.08
C TRP A 181 -4.23 -9.01 -5.59
N ASN A 182 -4.09 -7.84 -5.04
CA ASN A 182 -3.76 -7.62 -3.63
C ASN A 182 -2.43 -8.28 -3.19
N SER A 183 -1.51 -8.51 -4.13
CA SER A 183 -0.23 -9.17 -3.90
C SER A 183 0.95 -8.23 -3.87
N THR A 184 0.79 -7.02 -4.41
CA THR A 184 1.82 -5.96 -4.39
C THR A 184 1.60 -4.97 -3.25
N PRO A 185 2.59 -4.14 -2.88
CA PRO A 185 2.56 -3.35 -1.65
C PRO A 185 1.33 -2.47 -1.43
N THR A 186 0.86 -1.73 -2.45
CA THR A 186 -0.30 -0.82 -2.29
C THR A 186 -1.59 -1.54 -1.83
N TRP A 187 -1.76 -2.80 -2.17
CA TRP A 187 -2.97 -3.56 -1.88
C TRP A 187 -2.69 -4.82 -1.05
N GLY A 188 -1.46 -4.98 -0.55
CA GLY A 188 -1.03 -6.14 0.21
C GLY A 188 -1.63 -6.21 1.62
N PHE A 189 -1.68 -7.41 2.19
CA PHE A 189 -2.05 -7.63 3.58
C PHE A 189 -0.89 -7.27 4.53
N PRO A 190 -1.12 -6.71 5.73
CA PRO A 190 -2.41 -6.37 6.35
C PRO A 190 -3.06 -5.14 5.70
N PHE A 191 -4.41 -5.16 5.62
CA PHE A 191 -5.18 -4.09 4.98
C PHE A 191 -5.49 -2.93 5.91
N SER A 192 -5.27 -3.09 7.20
CA SER A 192 -5.36 -2.10 8.26
C SER A 192 -4.43 -2.48 9.39
N GLY A 193 -3.98 -1.51 10.17
CA GLY A 193 -3.08 -1.72 11.29
C GLY A 193 -3.11 -0.56 12.27
N PRO A 194 -2.42 -0.71 13.42
CA PRO A 194 -2.38 0.31 14.45
C PRO A 194 -1.49 1.50 14.04
N ASP A 195 -2.01 2.72 14.16
CA ASP A 195 -1.25 3.96 13.92
C ASP A 195 -0.36 4.32 15.13
N THR A 196 -0.70 3.84 16.32
CA THR A 196 -0.05 4.19 17.59
C THR A 196 0.95 3.15 18.11
N ALA A 197 1.23 2.08 17.37
CA ALA A 197 2.21 1.06 17.73
C ALA A 197 3.56 1.27 17.05
N PRO A 198 4.70 0.91 17.70
CA PRO A 198 6.01 0.94 17.05
C PRO A 198 6.06 0.05 15.80
N THR A 199 6.64 0.57 14.72
CA THR A 199 6.83 -0.13 13.44
C THR A 199 8.31 -0.33 13.15
N PRO A 200 8.71 -1.41 12.42
CA PRO A 200 10.08 -1.59 11.97
C PRO A 200 10.60 -0.42 11.12
N VAL A 201 11.86 -0.03 11.32
CA VAL A 201 12.48 1.14 10.70
C VAL A 201 12.69 1.01 9.19
N ALA A 202 12.76 -0.21 8.66
CA ALA A 202 13.15 -0.46 7.27
C ALA A 202 12.05 -1.08 6.43
N ALA A 203 11.79 -0.47 5.28
CA ALA A 203 11.01 -1.01 4.17
C ALA A 203 11.71 -0.70 2.84
N THR A 204 11.45 -1.50 1.80
CA THR A 204 11.95 -1.21 0.45
C THR A 204 11.21 0.00 -0.15
N LEU A 205 11.85 0.73 -1.07
CA LEU A 205 11.28 1.96 -1.61
C LEU A 205 9.93 1.74 -2.33
N VAL A 206 9.79 0.63 -3.06
CA VAL A 206 8.53 0.26 -3.73
C VAL A 206 7.41 -0.09 -2.74
N ASP A 207 7.76 -0.40 -1.49
CA ASP A 207 6.82 -0.71 -0.40
C ASP A 207 6.36 0.58 0.32
N GLY A 208 5.69 1.44 -0.42
CA GLY A 208 5.07 2.66 0.10
C GLY A 208 5.96 3.91 0.14
N GLY A 209 7.28 3.78 -0.08
CA GLY A 209 8.22 4.90 0.09
C GLY A 209 8.04 6.08 -0.88
N LEU A 210 7.30 5.89 -1.97
CA LEU A 210 6.98 6.95 -2.94
C LEU A 210 5.47 7.24 -3.02
N SER A 211 4.66 6.57 -2.24
CA SER A 211 3.20 6.80 -2.23
C SER A 211 2.90 8.24 -1.88
N GLN A 212 2.00 8.89 -2.65
CA GLN A 212 1.55 10.28 -2.46
C GLN A 212 2.60 11.35 -2.84
N ASP A 213 3.90 11.02 -2.81
CA ASP A 213 4.99 11.95 -3.17
C ASP A 213 5.22 12.04 -4.69
N VAL A 214 4.59 11.15 -5.46
CA VAL A 214 4.79 11.06 -6.91
C VAL A 214 3.49 11.18 -7.70
N ALA A 215 3.63 11.53 -8.95
CA ALA A 215 2.61 11.40 -9.98
C ALA A 215 3.17 10.57 -11.14
N GLY A 216 2.43 9.56 -11.57
CA GLY A 216 2.83 8.64 -12.62
C GLY A 216 1.83 8.58 -13.77
N VAL A 217 2.36 8.31 -14.95
CA VAL A 217 1.60 7.92 -16.13
C VAL A 217 2.06 6.55 -16.58
N GLY A 218 1.13 5.66 -16.86
CA GLY A 218 1.44 4.30 -17.29
C GLY A 218 0.43 3.76 -18.28
N GLY A 219 0.80 2.63 -18.89
CA GLY A 219 -0.08 1.84 -19.74
C GLY A 219 -0.10 0.39 -19.24
N TYR A 220 -1.21 -0.29 -19.47
CA TYR A 220 -1.36 -1.71 -19.16
C TYR A 220 -2.11 -2.46 -20.25
N VAL A 221 -1.87 -3.76 -20.32
CA VAL A 221 -2.56 -4.69 -21.20
C VAL A 221 -2.86 -6.00 -20.50
N MET A 222 -4.01 -6.59 -20.83
CA MET A 222 -4.38 -7.97 -20.49
C MET A 222 -4.72 -8.70 -21.79
N LEU A 223 -3.91 -9.69 -22.13
CA LEU A 223 -4.11 -10.52 -23.32
C LEU A 223 -4.74 -11.86 -22.91
N ASP A 224 -5.88 -12.16 -23.58
CA ASP A 224 -6.59 -13.44 -23.45
C ASP A 224 -6.95 -13.78 -21.98
N GLN A 225 -7.19 -12.75 -21.17
CA GLN A 225 -7.43 -12.86 -19.73
C GLN A 225 -6.38 -13.72 -18.99
N THR A 226 -5.18 -13.83 -19.55
CA THR A 226 -4.13 -14.72 -19.06
C THR A 226 -2.83 -13.98 -18.78
N TRP A 227 -2.42 -13.08 -19.68
CA TRP A 227 -1.14 -12.37 -19.59
C TRP A 227 -1.36 -10.89 -19.34
N TYR A 228 -0.85 -10.41 -18.24
CA TYR A 228 -0.88 -8.99 -17.86
C TYR A 228 0.51 -8.37 -18.00
N ALA A 229 0.57 -7.15 -18.49
CA ALA A 229 1.77 -6.32 -18.44
C ALA A 229 1.40 -4.85 -18.20
N ALA A 230 2.20 -4.16 -17.39
CA ALA A 230 2.07 -2.74 -17.14
C ALA A 230 3.44 -2.07 -17.10
N ALA A 231 3.49 -0.82 -17.53
CA ALA A 231 4.67 0.03 -17.48
C ALA A 231 4.24 1.46 -17.11
N SER A 232 4.91 2.06 -16.12
CA SER A 232 4.62 3.41 -15.63
C SER A 232 5.89 4.21 -15.42
N LEU A 233 5.81 5.53 -15.57
CA LEU A 233 6.87 6.48 -15.27
C LEU A 233 6.39 7.46 -14.20
N TYR A 234 7.13 7.57 -13.11
CA TYR A 234 6.82 8.42 -11.97
C TYR A 234 7.75 9.63 -11.89
N ARG A 235 7.22 10.76 -11.45
CA ARG A 235 7.96 11.97 -11.09
C ARG A 235 7.42 12.50 -9.76
N SER A 236 8.24 13.29 -9.05
CA SER A 236 7.77 13.95 -7.83
C SER A 236 6.59 14.86 -8.13
N ALA A 237 5.47 14.67 -7.40
CA ALA A 237 4.23 15.40 -7.63
C ALA A 237 4.30 16.86 -7.14
N HIS A 238 5.14 17.15 -6.14
CA HIS A 238 5.18 18.41 -5.42
C HIS A 238 6.37 19.30 -5.79
N LEU A 239 7.24 18.85 -6.69
CA LEU A 239 8.37 19.64 -7.17
C LEU A 239 7.98 20.47 -8.40
N GLY A 240 7.86 21.75 -8.18
CA GLY A 240 7.72 22.75 -9.23
C GLY A 240 8.83 23.80 -9.15
N SER A 241 8.54 25.01 -9.55
CA SER A 241 9.45 26.18 -9.42
C SER A 241 9.62 26.66 -7.99
N ASN A 242 8.70 26.30 -7.09
CA ASN A 242 8.79 26.57 -5.66
C ASN A 242 9.49 25.43 -4.91
N ALA A 243 10.13 25.75 -3.80
CA ALA A 243 10.69 24.73 -2.92
C ALA A 243 9.58 23.80 -2.40
N PRO A 244 9.85 22.49 -2.26
CA PRO A 244 8.90 21.57 -1.67
C PRO A 244 8.61 21.94 -0.21
N THR A 245 7.44 21.56 0.28
CA THR A 245 7.11 21.68 1.71
C THR A 245 7.94 20.70 2.52
N SER A 246 8.07 20.94 3.82
CA SER A 246 8.81 20.05 4.72
C SER A 246 8.24 18.61 4.82
N ASP A 247 7.03 18.41 4.33
CA ASP A 247 6.34 17.11 4.39
C ASP A 247 6.75 16.16 3.25
N ILE A 248 7.47 16.66 2.22
CA ILE A 248 7.95 15.84 1.10
C ILE A 248 9.29 15.21 1.46
N LYS A 249 9.30 13.90 1.60
CA LYS A 249 10.47 13.14 2.06
C LYS A 249 11.33 12.62 0.91
N ASN A 250 10.69 12.13 -0.15
CA ASN A 250 11.34 11.46 -1.26
C ASN A 250 11.16 12.25 -2.57
N THR A 251 12.20 12.92 -2.99
CA THR A 251 12.21 13.69 -4.25
C THR A 251 12.93 12.93 -5.34
N LEU A 252 12.23 12.64 -6.44
CA LEU A 252 12.83 12.01 -7.62
C LEU A 252 13.67 13.02 -8.43
N ASP A 253 14.94 12.73 -8.64
CA ASP A 253 15.81 13.50 -9.52
C ASP A 253 15.43 13.34 -10.99
N THR A 254 15.10 12.11 -11.41
CA THR A 254 14.68 11.74 -12.75
C THR A 254 13.38 10.96 -12.72
N ALA A 255 12.80 10.69 -13.89
CA ALA A 255 11.66 9.79 -13.97
C ALA A 255 12.04 8.38 -13.48
N ALA A 256 11.21 7.81 -12.62
CA ALA A 256 11.39 6.46 -12.08
C ALA A 256 10.48 5.48 -12.86
N PRO A 257 11.06 4.56 -13.65
CA PRO A 257 10.29 3.53 -14.33
C PRO A 257 9.87 2.43 -13.35
N TYR A 258 8.61 2.02 -13.49
CA TYR A 258 8.02 0.83 -12.88
C TYR A 258 7.52 -0.11 -13.97
N LEU A 259 7.75 -1.40 -13.80
CA LEU A 259 7.31 -2.45 -14.72
C LEU A 259 6.66 -3.58 -13.93
N ARG A 260 5.59 -4.16 -14.47
CA ARG A 260 4.93 -5.36 -13.93
C ARG A 260 4.56 -6.30 -15.06
N MET A 261 4.73 -7.60 -14.82
CA MET A 261 4.20 -8.69 -15.65
C MET A 261 3.56 -9.72 -14.75
N ALA A 262 2.43 -10.29 -15.17
CA ALA A 262 1.79 -11.39 -14.46
C ALA A 262 1.14 -12.37 -15.42
N TRP A 263 1.07 -13.60 -14.99
CA TRP A 263 0.33 -14.68 -15.63
C TRP A 263 -0.72 -15.19 -14.66
N GLN A 264 -1.94 -15.44 -15.16
CA GLN A 264 -3.01 -16.00 -14.36
C GLN A 264 -3.70 -17.16 -15.06
N HIS A 265 -4.20 -18.10 -14.25
CA HIS A 265 -4.91 -19.27 -14.74
C HIS A 265 -5.99 -19.74 -13.76
N GLN A 266 -7.12 -20.20 -14.29
CA GLN A 266 -8.23 -20.73 -13.50
C GLN A 266 -8.56 -22.16 -13.95
N TRP A 267 -8.74 -23.07 -12.99
CA TRP A 267 -9.12 -24.47 -13.26
C TRP A 267 -9.85 -25.09 -12.06
N GLY A 268 -10.95 -25.80 -12.34
CA GLY A 268 -11.62 -26.67 -11.35
C GLY A 268 -11.87 -26.02 -9.97
N GLY A 269 -12.24 -24.75 -9.91
CA GLY A 269 -12.47 -24.01 -8.65
C GLY A 269 -11.18 -23.48 -8.00
N ASN A 270 -10.03 -23.59 -8.67
CA ASN A 270 -8.77 -22.98 -8.30
C ASN A 270 -8.45 -21.81 -9.21
N TYR A 271 -7.73 -20.85 -8.69
CA TYR A 271 -7.17 -19.73 -9.43
C TYR A 271 -5.75 -19.47 -8.95
N LEU A 272 -4.83 -19.21 -9.87
CA LEU A 272 -3.44 -18.88 -9.60
C LEU A 272 -3.03 -17.68 -10.45
N GLU A 273 -2.40 -16.72 -9.81
CA GLU A 273 -1.61 -15.69 -10.46
C GLU A 273 -0.17 -15.78 -9.97
N ILE A 274 0.78 -15.52 -10.86
CA ILE A 274 2.20 -15.36 -10.56
C ILE A 274 2.67 -14.12 -11.29
N GLY A 275 3.26 -13.19 -10.54
CA GLY A 275 3.74 -11.91 -11.04
C GLY A 275 5.20 -11.62 -10.72
N ALA A 276 5.73 -10.66 -11.44
CA ALA A 276 7.00 -10.01 -11.16
C ALA A 276 6.88 -8.52 -11.44
N TYR A 277 7.55 -7.71 -10.63
CA TYR A 277 7.58 -6.26 -10.80
C TYR A 277 8.93 -5.68 -10.38
N GLY A 278 9.20 -4.46 -10.80
CA GLY A 278 10.40 -3.76 -10.40
C GLY A 278 10.31 -2.28 -10.63
N MET A 279 11.15 -1.54 -9.89
CA MET A 279 11.23 -0.09 -9.93
C MET A 279 12.69 0.38 -9.84
N TRP A 280 13.01 1.43 -10.57
CA TRP A 280 14.32 2.08 -10.54
C TRP A 280 14.13 3.55 -10.23
N SER A 281 14.69 4.01 -9.13
CA SER A 281 14.50 5.37 -8.63
C SER A 281 15.83 6.03 -8.33
N LYS A 282 15.91 7.33 -8.65
CA LYS A 282 17.03 8.18 -8.27
C LYS A 282 16.51 9.35 -7.45
N LEU A 283 16.95 9.40 -6.18
CA LEU A 283 16.42 10.32 -5.20
C LEU A 283 17.41 11.46 -4.90
N ILE A 284 16.83 12.62 -4.59
CA ILE A 284 17.51 13.72 -3.89
C ILE A 284 17.14 13.58 -2.42
N PRO A 285 18.02 13.13 -1.53
CA PRO A 285 17.74 13.11 -0.12
C PRO A 285 17.50 14.53 0.41
N GLU A 286 16.61 14.67 1.38
CA GLU A 286 16.25 15.97 1.96
C GLU A 286 17.49 16.70 2.51
N GLY A 287 17.63 17.98 2.15
CA GLY A 287 18.74 18.83 2.59
C GLY A 287 20.13 18.48 2.05
N ILE A 288 20.27 17.40 1.27
CA ILE A 288 21.55 16.95 0.72
C ILE A 288 21.73 17.48 -0.71
N LYS A 289 22.80 18.23 -0.94
CA LYS A 289 23.18 18.77 -2.26
C LYS A 289 24.27 17.90 -2.88
N GLY A 290 24.29 17.80 -4.22
CA GLY A 290 25.35 17.15 -4.99
C GLY A 290 24.96 15.77 -5.49
N GLN A 291 25.53 14.71 -4.94
CA GLN A 291 25.27 13.34 -5.34
C GLN A 291 23.80 12.94 -5.10
N ARG A 292 23.39 11.80 -5.64
CA ARG A 292 22.03 11.25 -5.52
C ARG A 292 22.10 9.84 -4.98
N ASP A 293 21.02 9.40 -4.34
CA ASP A 293 20.86 8.00 -3.99
C ASP A 293 20.07 7.29 -5.08
N THR A 294 20.40 6.03 -5.32
CA THR A 294 19.75 5.19 -6.34
C THR A 294 19.24 3.92 -5.70
N TYR A 295 17.98 3.61 -5.97
CA TYR A 295 17.26 2.43 -5.49
C TYR A 295 16.84 1.56 -6.67
N LYS A 296 17.00 0.25 -6.53
CA LYS A 296 16.56 -0.75 -7.51
C LYS A 296 15.81 -1.84 -6.79
N ASP A 297 14.50 -1.89 -7.01
CA ASP A 297 13.62 -2.92 -6.51
C ASP A 297 13.33 -3.95 -7.59
N MET A 298 13.45 -5.23 -7.22
CA MET A 298 13.05 -6.38 -8.02
C MET A 298 12.20 -7.28 -7.13
N ALA A 299 11.04 -7.66 -7.62
CA ALA A 299 10.07 -8.39 -6.83
C ALA A 299 9.36 -9.49 -7.61
N ALA A 300 8.90 -10.50 -6.88
CA ALA A 300 7.98 -11.51 -7.37
C ALA A 300 6.83 -11.67 -6.39
N ASP A 301 5.66 -11.97 -6.90
CA ASP A 301 4.45 -12.14 -6.13
C ASP A 301 3.57 -13.26 -6.69
N PHE A 302 2.61 -13.69 -5.86
CA PHE A 302 1.59 -14.63 -6.30
C PHE A 302 0.30 -14.46 -5.50
N GLN A 303 -0.81 -14.88 -6.12
CA GLN A 303 -2.09 -15.11 -5.47
C GLN A 303 -2.64 -16.47 -5.86
N TYR A 304 -3.04 -17.26 -4.86
CA TYR A 304 -3.77 -18.52 -5.06
C TYR A 304 -5.14 -18.46 -4.38
N GLU A 305 -6.19 -18.84 -5.11
CA GLU A 305 -7.54 -18.95 -4.57
C GLU A 305 -8.08 -20.36 -4.77
N ARG A 306 -8.84 -20.87 -3.80
CA ARG A 306 -9.55 -22.13 -3.91
C ARG A 306 -10.94 -22.03 -3.31
N MET A 307 -11.95 -22.28 -4.15
CA MET A 307 -13.32 -22.49 -3.68
C MET A 307 -13.45 -23.87 -3.06
N LEU A 308 -13.86 -23.91 -1.80
CA LEU A 308 -14.16 -25.14 -1.04
C LEU A 308 -15.67 -25.25 -0.86
N SER A 309 -16.17 -26.44 -0.51
CA SER A 309 -17.59 -26.66 -0.27
C SER A 309 -18.19 -25.78 0.82
N SER A 310 -17.39 -25.36 1.78
CA SER A 310 -17.84 -24.57 2.95
C SER A 310 -17.31 -23.13 2.98
N GLY A 311 -16.39 -22.74 2.08
CA GLY A 311 -15.79 -21.41 2.11
C GLY A 311 -14.73 -21.22 1.04
N GLN A 312 -13.92 -20.18 1.15
CA GLN A 312 -12.86 -19.87 0.21
C GLN A 312 -11.53 -19.69 0.94
N LEU A 313 -10.50 -20.34 0.40
CA LEU A 313 -9.11 -20.12 0.78
C LEU A 313 -8.47 -19.13 -0.21
N THR A 314 -7.74 -18.13 0.31
CA THR A 314 -6.91 -17.23 -0.49
C THR A 314 -5.52 -17.18 0.14
N VAL A 315 -4.48 -17.30 -0.66
CA VAL A 315 -3.07 -17.19 -0.23
C VAL A 315 -2.37 -16.15 -1.09
N HIS A 316 -1.66 -15.22 -0.46
CA HIS A 316 -0.80 -14.26 -1.16
C HIS A 316 0.64 -14.40 -0.69
N GLY A 317 1.56 -14.01 -1.54
CA GLY A 317 2.95 -13.85 -1.15
C GLY A 317 3.65 -12.85 -2.03
N THR A 318 4.60 -12.11 -1.44
CA THR A 318 5.50 -11.22 -2.18
C THR A 318 6.89 -11.27 -1.57
N VAL A 319 7.90 -11.20 -2.43
CA VAL A 319 9.29 -11.04 -2.06
C VAL A 319 9.88 -9.87 -2.85
N ILE A 320 10.58 -8.98 -2.16
CA ILE A 320 11.19 -7.80 -2.76
C ILE A 320 12.68 -7.82 -2.38
N SER A 321 13.54 -7.55 -3.36
CA SER A 321 14.98 -7.36 -3.18
C SER A 321 15.33 -5.97 -3.67
N GLU A 322 15.85 -5.15 -2.77
CA GLU A 322 16.31 -3.80 -3.06
C GLU A 322 17.81 -3.69 -2.98
N THR A 323 18.41 -2.99 -3.94
CA THR A 323 19.77 -2.49 -3.88
C THR A 323 19.75 -0.98 -3.74
N GLN A 324 20.37 -0.48 -2.69
CA GLN A 324 20.52 0.93 -2.37
C GLN A 324 21.95 1.37 -2.66
N ASN A 325 22.16 2.33 -3.55
CA ASN A 325 23.43 3.04 -3.70
C ASN A 325 23.23 4.43 -3.08
N LEU A 326 23.80 4.63 -1.91
CA LEU A 326 23.56 5.77 -1.01
C LEU A 326 24.65 6.85 -1.15
N ASP A 327 25.04 7.20 -2.38
CA ASP A 327 26.18 8.09 -2.63
C ASP A 327 26.00 9.46 -1.97
N ALA A 328 24.79 10.01 -1.99
CA ALA A 328 24.49 11.30 -1.36
C ALA A 328 24.44 11.18 0.17
N THR A 329 23.70 10.20 0.68
CA THR A 329 23.56 9.95 2.11
C THR A 329 24.90 9.59 2.75
N PHE A 330 25.73 8.78 2.06
CA PHE A 330 27.08 8.44 2.52
C PHE A 330 28.01 9.66 2.54
N ALA A 331 27.98 10.49 1.49
CA ALA A 331 28.79 11.71 1.42
C ALA A 331 28.38 12.74 2.49
N ALA A 332 27.10 12.77 2.89
CA ALA A 332 26.61 13.60 4.00
C ALA A 332 27.03 13.06 5.37
N GLY A 333 27.44 11.80 5.44
CA GLY A 333 27.84 11.13 6.67
C GLY A 333 26.68 10.49 7.43
N ASP A 334 25.49 10.35 6.81
CA ASP A 334 24.28 9.81 7.40
C ASP A 334 24.09 8.29 7.12
N SER A 335 24.98 7.70 6.32
CA SER A 335 25.14 6.26 6.16
C SER A 335 26.58 5.84 6.44
N SER A 336 26.78 4.63 6.94
CA SER A 336 28.13 4.02 7.12
C SER A 336 28.62 3.34 5.86
N ASN A 337 27.71 2.97 4.96
CA ASN A 337 28.00 2.28 3.72
C ASN A 337 27.54 3.14 2.52
N SER A 338 28.30 3.09 1.42
CA SER A 338 27.86 3.70 0.16
C SER A 338 26.87 2.82 -0.60
N SER A 339 26.69 1.56 -0.20
CA SER A 339 25.69 0.65 -0.77
C SER A 339 25.20 -0.34 0.27
N ASN A 340 23.89 -0.56 0.28
CA ASN A 340 23.20 -1.53 1.14
C ASN A 340 22.24 -2.38 0.31
N LYS A 341 21.88 -3.54 0.84
CA LYS A 341 20.81 -4.40 0.33
C LYS A 341 19.73 -4.56 1.38
N LEU A 342 18.49 -4.61 0.92
CA LEU A 342 17.32 -4.87 1.75
C LEU A 342 16.45 -5.93 1.08
N HIS A 343 15.94 -6.87 1.85
CA HIS A 343 15.07 -7.93 1.38
C HIS A 343 13.82 -7.98 2.26
N THR A 344 12.65 -7.97 1.62
CA THR A 344 11.37 -8.12 2.30
C THR A 344 10.67 -9.36 1.75
N ALA A 345 10.06 -10.14 2.63
CA ALA A 345 9.19 -11.26 2.29
C ALA A 345 7.93 -11.20 3.15
N ARG A 346 6.78 -11.36 2.50
CA ARG A 346 5.46 -11.43 3.16
C ARG A 346 4.67 -12.57 2.56
N MET A 347 3.90 -13.24 3.40
CA MET A 347 2.96 -14.28 2.98
C MET A 347 1.76 -14.27 3.92
N ASP A 348 0.56 -14.34 3.38
CA ASP A 348 -0.66 -14.51 4.17
C ASP A 348 -1.55 -15.61 3.57
N ALA A 349 -2.34 -16.21 4.43
CA ALA A 349 -3.37 -17.17 4.08
C ALA A 349 -4.66 -16.84 4.83
N SER A 350 -5.75 -16.71 4.10
CA SER A 350 -7.06 -16.36 4.62
C SER A 350 -8.08 -17.45 4.28
N TYR A 351 -8.91 -17.79 5.26
CA TYR A 351 -10.06 -18.64 5.05
C TYR A 351 -11.35 -17.91 5.40
N GLY A 352 -12.20 -17.71 4.41
CA GLY A 352 -13.50 -17.05 4.52
C GLY A 352 -14.64 -18.06 4.58
N LEU A 353 -15.48 -17.96 5.63
CA LEU A 353 -16.68 -18.79 5.83
C LEU A 353 -17.84 -17.93 6.30
N LYS A 354 -18.92 -17.84 5.50
CA LYS A 354 -20.07 -16.97 5.78
C LYS A 354 -19.62 -15.53 6.10
N ASN A 355 -19.89 -15.04 7.30
CA ASN A 355 -19.54 -13.68 7.74
C ASN A 355 -18.18 -13.60 8.45
N TRP A 356 -17.45 -14.71 8.57
CA TRP A 356 -16.16 -14.77 9.25
C TRP A 356 -15.01 -14.93 8.26
N GLU A 357 -13.87 -14.33 8.57
CA GLU A 357 -12.59 -14.60 7.92
C GLU A 357 -11.49 -14.73 8.97
N TRP A 358 -10.65 -15.73 8.81
CA TRP A 358 -9.44 -15.97 9.60
C TRP A 358 -8.24 -15.80 8.66
N THR A 359 -7.29 -14.98 9.05
CA THR A 359 -6.06 -14.75 8.29
C THR A 359 -4.86 -14.96 9.19
N GLY A 360 -3.88 -15.72 8.69
CA GLY A 360 -2.55 -15.82 9.27
C GLY A 360 -1.52 -15.27 8.31
N GLY A 361 -0.57 -14.48 8.79
CA GLY A 361 0.49 -13.89 8.00
C GLY A 361 1.87 -14.07 8.62
N LEU A 362 2.89 -14.09 7.78
CA LEU A 362 4.31 -14.09 8.13
C LEU A 362 4.99 -12.93 7.40
N PHE A 363 5.90 -12.26 8.08
CA PHE A 363 6.69 -11.19 7.47
C PHE A 363 8.15 -11.24 7.93
N SER A 364 9.04 -10.81 7.05
CA SER A 364 10.46 -10.69 7.33
C SER A 364 11.08 -9.60 6.48
N THR A 365 11.82 -8.71 7.13
CA THR A 365 12.74 -7.76 6.48
C THR A 365 14.14 -8.06 6.98
N THR A 366 15.13 -8.13 6.07
CA THR A 366 16.54 -8.35 6.41
C THR A 366 17.40 -7.45 5.53
N GLY A 367 18.55 -6.99 6.05
CA GLY A 367 19.42 -6.10 5.30
C GLY A 367 20.82 -6.01 5.82
N ASP A 368 21.63 -5.23 5.12
CA ASP A 368 22.99 -4.96 5.50
C ASP A 368 23.05 -4.14 6.80
N ARG A 369 24.13 -4.31 7.55
CA ARG A 369 24.39 -3.51 8.74
C ARG A 369 24.87 -2.13 8.32
N ASP A 370 24.21 -1.09 8.86
CA ASP A 370 24.62 0.30 8.71
C ASP A 370 24.33 1.05 10.01
N GLU A 371 25.38 1.39 10.77
CA GLU A 371 25.25 1.94 12.12
C GLU A 371 24.75 3.38 12.16
N LYS A 372 24.84 4.09 11.04
CA LYS A 372 24.33 5.45 10.92
C LYS A 372 22.92 5.48 10.38
N LEU A 373 22.66 4.71 9.31
CA LEU A 373 21.33 4.62 8.70
C LEU A 373 20.32 4.01 9.68
N TYR A 374 20.73 2.97 10.42
CA TYR A 374 19.95 2.31 11.47
C TYR A 374 20.54 2.60 12.85
N ALA A 375 20.70 3.89 13.17
CA ALA A 375 21.32 4.31 14.42
C ALA A 375 20.55 3.84 15.65
N GLN A 376 21.26 3.70 16.77
CA GLN A 376 20.63 3.40 18.05
C GLN A 376 19.75 4.56 18.50
N ALA A 377 18.48 4.28 18.79
CA ALA A 377 17.53 5.21 19.38
C ALA A 377 16.48 4.43 20.18
N SER A 378 16.00 5.03 21.26
CA SER A 378 14.95 4.39 22.08
C SER A 378 13.69 4.17 21.24
N VAL A 379 13.16 2.96 21.27
CA VAL A 379 11.98 2.46 20.53
C VAL A 379 12.23 2.26 19.02
N ASP A 380 12.71 3.27 18.30
CA ASP A 380 12.77 3.27 16.83
C ASP A 380 14.13 2.88 16.26
N GLY A 381 15.17 2.79 17.08
CA GLY A 381 16.54 2.54 16.62
C GLY A 381 16.91 1.07 16.59
N SER A 382 18.20 0.83 16.22
CA SER A 382 18.83 -0.49 16.20
C SER A 382 20.17 -0.46 16.94
N ALA A 383 20.28 -1.20 18.06
CA ALA A 383 21.55 -1.37 18.78
C ALA A 383 22.59 -2.17 17.99
N THR A 384 22.17 -2.89 16.96
CA THR A 384 23.04 -3.72 16.10
C THR A 384 23.41 -3.04 14.79
N GLY A 385 22.79 -1.90 14.48
CA GLY A 385 22.89 -1.26 13.17
C GLY A 385 22.27 -2.08 12.03
N LYS A 386 21.39 -3.07 12.35
CA LYS A 386 20.70 -3.90 11.35
C LYS A 386 19.21 -3.55 11.28
N PRO A 387 18.61 -3.58 10.08
CA PRO A 387 17.17 -3.34 9.91
C PRO A 387 16.31 -4.58 10.19
N ASP A 388 16.91 -5.72 10.47
CA ASP A 388 16.24 -7.02 10.48
C ASP A 388 15.01 -7.03 11.41
N SER A 389 13.84 -7.32 10.83
CA SER A 389 12.60 -7.46 11.59
C SER A 389 11.80 -8.63 11.03
N SER A 390 11.20 -9.44 11.90
CA SER A 390 10.40 -10.58 11.47
C SER A 390 9.35 -10.93 12.53
N GLY A 391 8.26 -11.51 12.06
CA GLY A 391 7.18 -11.88 12.94
C GLY A 391 6.05 -12.58 12.21
N TRP A 392 4.92 -12.64 12.90
CA TRP A 392 3.70 -13.23 12.43
C TRP A 392 2.51 -12.35 12.80
N LEU A 393 1.41 -12.54 12.11
CA LEU A 393 0.17 -11.82 12.32
C LEU A 393 -0.99 -12.80 12.23
N CYS A 394 -1.94 -12.69 13.17
CA CYS A 394 -3.21 -13.39 13.13
C CYS A 394 -4.35 -12.38 13.18
N GLN A 395 -5.35 -12.58 12.33
CA GLN A 395 -6.52 -11.71 12.25
C GLN A 395 -7.79 -12.55 12.18
N VAL A 396 -8.82 -12.10 12.89
CA VAL A 396 -10.20 -12.60 12.77
C VAL A 396 -11.09 -11.41 12.46
N SER A 397 -11.82 -11.50 11.35
CA SER A 397 -12.78 -10.47 10.92
C SER A 397 -14.19 -11.04 10.89
N TYR A 398 -15.15 -10.25 11.32
CA TYR A 398 -16.58 -10.55 11.27
C TYR A 398 -17.33 -9.40 10.58
N SER A 399 -18.08 -9.72 9.53
CA SER A 399 -18.88 -8.75 8.78
C SER A 399 -20.36 -9.07 8.97
N PRO A 400 -21.06 -8.46 9.95
CA PRO A 400 -22.49 -8.63 10.14
C PRO A 400 -23.29 -8.14 8.92
N TRP A 401 -22.81 -7.11 8.28
CA TRP A 401 -23.26 -6.58 6.98
C TRP A 401 -22.06 -6.37 6.06
N GLN A 402 -22.27 -6.28 4.76
CA GLN A 402 -21.19 -6.11 3.78
C GLN A 402 -20.47 -4.75 3.88
N ASN A 403 -21.09 -3.80 4.54
CA ASN A 403 -20.57 -2.44 4.77
C ASN A 403 -20.18 -2.17 6.23
N VAL A 404 -20.15 -3.21 7.07
CA VAL A 404 -19.70 -3.15 8.47
C VAL A 404 -18.79 -4.34 8.76
N GLN A 405 -17.62 -4.08 9.29
CA GLN A 405 -16.68 -5.11 9.74
C GLN A 405 -16.17 -4.80 11.14
N VAL A 406 -16.03 -5.80 11.96
CA VAL A 406 -15.26 -5.75 13.20
C VAL A 406 -14.10 -6.74 13.09
N MET A 407 -12.94 -6.37 13.62
CA MET A 407 -11.71 -7.11 13.45
C MET A 407 -10.91 -7.14 14.75
N ALA A 408 -10.30 -8.28 15.01
CA ALA A 408 -9.24 -8.44 16.01
C ALA A 408 -7.98 -8.94 15.32
N GLN A 409 -6.89 -8.22 15.50
CA GLN A 409 -5.58 -8.54 14.93
C GLN A 409 -4.54 -8.61 16.05
N TYR A 410 -3.65 -9.58 15.99
CA TYR A 410 -2.50 -9.67 16.86
C TYR A 410 -1.23 -9.83 16.04
N THR A 411 -0.26 -8.93 16.25
CA THR A 411 1.06 -8.97 15.63
C THR A 411 2.09 -9.39 16.67
N GLY A 412 2.87 -10.44 16.37
CA GLY A 412 3.96 -10.94 17.23
C GLY A 412 5.31 -10.78 16.53
N TYR A 413 6.26 -10.14 17.21
CA TYR A 413 7.61 -9.93 16.68
C TYR A 413 8.59 -10.96 17.25
N ALA A 414 9.24 -11.71 16.35
CA ALA A 414 10.36 -12.61 16.69
C ALA A 414 11.69 -11.85 16.72
N LYS A 415 11.82 -10.83 15.88
CA LYS A 415 12.94 -9.89 15.81
C LYS A 415 12.41 -8.51 15.44
N PHE A 416 12.99 -7.45 15.99
CA PHE A 416 12.64 -6.07 15.71
C PHE A 416 13.93 -5.25 15.60
N ASN A 417 14.10 -4.48 14.52
CA ASN A 417 15.25 -3.63 14.25
C ASN A 417 16.61 -4.26 14.65
N GLY A 418 16.85 -5.47 14.14
CA GLY A 418 18.13 -6.17 14.24
C GLY A 418 18.28 -7.16 15.40
N SER A 419 17.40 -7.18 16.42
CA SER A 419 17.55 -8.07 17.56
C SER A 419 16.23 -8.54 18.15
N ARG A 420 16.29 -9.67 18.91
CA ARG A 420 15.19 -10.16 19.72
C ARG A 420 15.10 -9.45 21.07
N SER A 421 16.27 -9.16 21.66
CA SER A 421 16.38 -8.59 22.99
C SER A 421 17.17 -7.30 22.94
N ASN A 422 16.75 -6.29 23.74
CA ASN A 422 17.39 -4.98 23.81
C ASN A 422 17.73 -4.42 22.42
N TYR A 423 16.78 -4.49 21.50
CA TYR A 423 17.03 -4.14 20.10
C TYR A 423 17.35 -2.66 19.90
N ASP A 424 16.81 -1.80 20.75
CA ASP A 424 16.98 -0.34 20.72
C ASP A 424 18.19 0.16 21.51
N GLY A 425 18.85 -0.75 22.28
CA GLY A 425 19.94 -0.40 23.20
C GLY A 425 19.48 0.29 24.48
N ALA A 426 18.18 0.52 24.64
CA ALA A 426 17.54 1.13 25.83
C ALA A 426 16.73 0.12 26.68
N GLY A 427 16.85 -1.19 26.38
CA GLY A 427 16.24 -2.28 27.13
C GLY A 427 14.90 -2.76 26.57
N ARG A 428 14.49 -2.34 25.36
CA ARG A 428 13.26 -2.80 24.75
C ARG A 428 13.52 -4.08 23.93
N ASN A 429 12.64 -5.08 24.09
CA ASN A 429 12.71 -6.34 23.37
C ASN A 429 11.73 -6.33 22.18
N ALA A 430 11.95 -7.19 21.20
CA ALA A 430 11.03 -7.34 20.06
C ALA A 430 9.58 -7.62 20.53
N SER A 431 9.42 -8.51 21.51
CA SER A 431 8.10 -8.86 22.08
C SER A 431 7.41 -7.71 22.83
N ASP A 432 8.14 -6.67 23.22
CA ASP A 432 7.56 -5.48 23.86
C ASP A 432 6.71 -4.66 22.84
N ASN A 433 6.92 -4.90 21.55
CA ASN A 433 6.16 -4.32 20.44
C ASN A 433 5.03 -5.23 19.93
N ASN A 434 4.82 -6.42 20.54
CA ASN A 434 3.67 -7.24 20.19
C ASN A 434 2.39 -6.44 20.41
N THR A 435 1.49 -6.44 19.43
CA THR A 435 0.36 -5.53 19.40
C THR A 435 -0.95 -6.27 19.26
N LEU A 436 -1.90 -5.98 20.15
CA LEU A 436 -3.32 -6.26 19.96
C LEU A 436 -3.98 -5.04 19.36
N PHE A 437 -4.63 -5.23 18.22
CA PHE A 437 -5.37 -4.20 17.48
C PHE A 437 -6.80 -4.68 17.27
N LEU A 438 -7.76 -3.88 17.74
CA LEU A 438 -9.18 -4.11 17.54
C LEU A 438 -9.71 -2.96 16.70
N GLN A 439 -10.52 -3.26 15.68
CA GLN A 439 -11.06 -2.24 14.79
C GLN A 439 -12.54 -2.49 14.51
N ALA A 440 -13.31 -1.41 14.39
CA ALA A 440 -14.61 -1.42 13.75
C ALA A 440 -14.58 -0.47 12.55
N TRP A 441 -15.06 -0.97 11.43
CA TRP A 441 -15.04 -0.32 10.13
C TRP A 441 -16.46 -0.19 9.58
N PHE A 442 -16.80 1.00 9.09
CA PHE A 442 -18.10 1.35 8.54
C PHE A 442 -17.93 2.08 7.22
N VAL A 443 -18.71 1.71 6.20
CA VAL A 443 -18.66 2.38 4.90
C VAL A 443 -20.04 2.58 4.30
N TRP A 444 -20.33 3.75 3.70
CA TRP A 444 -21.63 4.09 3.12
C TRP A 444 -21.56 5.04 1.93
#